data_9c1d367bc4fde2465fb482a908b1bc05
#
_entry.id   9c1d367bc4fde2465fb482a908b1bc05
#
_cell.length_a   1.000
_cell.length_b   1.000
_cell.length_c   1.000
_cell.angle_alpha   90.00
_cell.angle_beta   90.00
_cell.angle_gamma   90.00
#
_symmetry.space_group_name_H-M   'P 1'
#
loop_
_entity.id
_entity.type
_entity.pdbx_description
1 polymer ?
#
loop_
_entity_poly.entity_id
_entity_poly.type
_entity_poly.pdbx_seq_one_letter_code
_entity_poly.pdbx_strand_id
1 'polypeptide(L)'
;MQKGDVFSMEMTGVFNRYSAPIFRSASLGAPTSDVLRLLDTANATLELQFELAKPGVPAQVIASELKSLAKKMLNGLAQPRELYAYSVGIGFPPDWVEHSMYIHKRMERPLQAGMTFHSPHGFRVFDRGIGASFSETWVVTENGGERLTQAPRELVIVD
;
A
#
# COMPACT_ATOMS: atom_id res chain seq x y z
N MET A 1 -13.40 -9.75 18.97
CA MET A 1 -12.76 -8.40 18.92
C MET A 1 -13.14 -7.67 20.20
N GLN A 2 -12.25 -6.88 20.73
CA GLN A 2 -12.43 -6.08 21.95
C GLN A 2 -11.99 -4.63 21.69
N LYS A 3 -12.36 -3.71 22.59
CA LYS A 3 -11.93 -2.30 22.49
C LYS A 3 -10.40 -2.20 22.42
N GLY A 4 -9.90 -1.44 21.45
CA GLY A 4 -8.47 -1.31 21.14
C GLY A 4 -8.00 -2.21 19.98
N ASP A 5 -8.80 -3.20 19.56
CA ASP A 5 -8.45 -4.00 18.39
C ASP A 5 -8.51 -3.17 17.12
N VAL A 6 -7.52 -3.42 16.25
CA VAL A 6 -7.46 -2.85 14.90
C VAL A 6 -7.49 -3.97 13.88
N PHE A 7 -8.29 -3.83 12.86
CA PHE A 7 -8.34 -4.78 11.75
C PHE A 7 -8.28 -4.07 10.41
N SER A 8 -7.74 -4.76 9.43
CA SER A 8 -7.74 -4.31 8.04
C SER A 8 -8.66 -5.20 7.21
N MET A 9 -9.45 -4.56 6.37
CA MET A 9 -10.29 -5.22 5.39
C MET A 9 -9.64 -5.05 4.02
N GLU A 10 -9.48 -6.15 3.30
CA GLU A 10 -9.13 -6.14 1.88
C GLU A 10 -10.35 -6.50 1.06
N MET A 11 -10.65 -5.66 0.09
CA MET A 11 -11.75 -5.84 -0.84
C MET A 11 -11.24 -5.63 -2.26
N THR A 12 -11.82 -6.32 -3.23
CA THR A 12 -11.55 -6.06 -4.64
C THR A 12 -12.84 -5.94 -5.43
N GLY A 13 -12.91 -4.89 -6.23
CA GLY A 13 -13.89 -4.80 -7.32
C GLY A 13 -13.35 -5.54 -8.53
N VAL A 14 -14.19 -6.32 -9.21
CA VAL A 14 -13.82 -7.04 -10.44
C VAL A 14 -14.80 -6.70 -11.55
N PHE A 15 -14.27 -6.22 -12.67
CA PHE A 15 -15.07 -5.97 -13.86
C PHE A 15 -14.34 -6.52 -15.10
N ASN A 16 -14.98 -7.40 -15.86
CA ASN A 16 -14.36 -8.08 -17.01
C ASN A 16 -12.99 -8.69 -16.69
N ARG A 17 -12.83 -9.25 -15.47
CA ARG A 17 -11.61 -9.82 -14.90
C ARG A 17 -10.52 -8.82 -14.53
N TYR A 18 -10.71 -7.52 -14.74
CA TYR A 18 -9.83 -6.51 -14.19
C TYR A 18 -10.15 -6.30 -12.72
N SER A 19 -9.11 -6.39 -11.88
CA SER A 19 -9.23 -6.29 -10.43
C SER A 19 -8.69 -4.96 -9.92
N ALA A 20 -9.43 -4.36 -8.97
CA ALA A 20 -9.01 -3.13 -8.28
C ALA A 20 -9.08 -3.33 -6.75
N PRO A 21 -8.06 -3.98 -6.16
CA PRO A 21 -8.03 -4.20 -4.72
C PRO A 21 -7.82 -2.91 -3.92
N ILE A 22 -8.34 -2.91 -2.70
CA ILE A 22 -8.22 -1.81 -1.76
C ILE A 22 -8.17 -2.32 -0.31
N PHE A 23 -7.26 -1.78 0.52
CA PHE A 23 -7.24 -1.96 1.97
C PHE A 23 -7.72 -0.73 2.69
N ARG A 24 -8.53 -0.97 3.73
CA ARG A 24 -8.84 0.04 4.75
C ARG A 24 -8.74 -0.59 6.13
N SER A 25 -8.30 0.20 7.09
CA SER A 25 -8.25 -0.22 8.49
C SER A 25 -9.38 0.40 9.30
N ALA A 26 -9.84 -0.35 10.30
CA ALA A 26 -10.79 0.12 11.27
C ALA A 26 -10.30 -0.21 12.69
N SER A 27 -10.69 0.61 13.67
CA SER A 27 -10.41 0.44 15.09
C SER A 27 -11.70 0.32 15.88
N LEU A 28 -11.75 -0.62 16.80
CA LEU A 28 -12.81 -0.71 17.78
C LEU A 28 -12.47 0.17 18.98
N GLY A 29 -13.11 1.35 19.04
CA GLY A 29 -12.75 2.42 19.94
C GLY A 29 -11.52 3.22 19.52
N ALA A 30 -11.01 4.07 20.40
CA ALA A 30 -9.91 4.97 20.09
C ALA A 30 -8.60 4.21 19.76
N PRO A 31 -7.95 4.52 18.63
CA PRO A 31 -6.69 3.89 18.26
C PRO A 31 -5.54 4.36 19.15
N THR A 32 -4.53 3.51 19.31
CA THR A 32 -3.28 3.89 20.00
C THR A 32 -2.42 4.78 19.11
N SER A 33 -1.48 5.52 19.72
CA SER A 33 -0.47 6.32 19.00
C SER A 33 0.38 5.48 18.05
N ASP A 34 0.64 4.22 18.39
CA ASP A 34 1.38 3.30 17.52
C ASP A 34 0.59 2.96 16.26
N VAL A 35 -0.70 2.68 16.38
CA VAL A 35 -1.59 2.46 15.22
C VAL A 35 -1.62 3.67 14.31
N LEU A 36 -1.78 4.88 14.87
CA LEU A 36 -1.76 6.11 14.10
C LEU A 36 -0.43 6.29 13.35
N ARG A 37 0.70 6.03 14.02
CA ARG A 37 2.03 6.09 13.37
C ARG A 37 2.18 5.10 12.22
N LEU A 38 1.64 3.86 12.34
CA LEU A 38 1.64 2.90 11.24
C LEU A 38 0.85 3.44 10.04
N LEU A 39 -0.33 4.01 10.27
CA LEU A 39 -1.19 4.56 9.22
C LEU A 39 -0.60 5.83 8.58
N ASP A 40 -0.03 6.73 9.38
CA ASP A 40 0.67 7.92 8.87
C ASP A 40 1.85 7.52 7.98
N THR A 41 2.59 6.47 8.38
CA THR A 41 3.69 5.93 7.56
C THR A 41 3.15 5.31 6.26
N ALA A 42 2.04 4.58 6.32
CA ALA A 42 1.42 4.00 5.12
C ALA A 42 0.97 5.11 4.16
N ASN A 43 0.32 6.15 4.66
CA ASN A 43 -0.09 7.31 3.86
C ASN A 43 1.10 8.02 3.22
N ALA A 44 2.12 8.37 4.02
CA ALA A 44 3.29 9.09 3.52
C ALA A 44 4.06 8.31 2.45
N THR A 45 4.18 6.99 2.63
CA THR A 45 4.85 6.14 1.64
C THR A 45 4.01 5.95 0.37
N LEU A 46 2.68 5.94 0.45
CA LEU A 46 1.80 5.94 -0.73
C LEU A 46 1.93 7.25 -1.52
N GLU A 47 1.91 8.40 -0.85
CA GLU A 47 2.06 9.70 -1.53
C GLU A 47 3.43 9.81 -2.22
N LEU A 48 4.52 9.46 -1.53
CA LEU A 48 5.85 9.46 -2.13
C LEU A 48 5.93 8.49 -3.32
N GLN A 49 5.27 7.33 -3.24
CA GLN A 49 5.24 6.40 -4.36
C GLN A 49 4.58 7.02 -5.60
N PHE A 50 3.44 7.71 -5.43
CA PHE A 50 2.76 8.36 -6.54
C PHE A 50 3.61 9.47 -7.15
N GLU A 51 4.32 10.25 -6.34
CA GLU A 51 5.23 11.29 -6.80
C GLU A 51 6.38 10.72 -7.66
N LEU A 52 6.97 9.60 -7.21
CA LEU A 52 8.14 8.97 -7.85
C LEU A 52 7.77 8.08 -9.04
N ALA A 53 6.53 7.60 -9.13
CA ALA A 53 6.11 6.58 -10.10
C ALA A 53 5.90 7.14 -11.50
N LYS A 54 6.99 7.62 -12.13
CA LYS A 54 7.01 8.17 -13.49
C LYS A 54 7.60 7.19 -14.48
N PRO A 55 7.24 7.28 -15.78
CA PRO A 55 7.87 6.48 -16.82
C PRO A 55 9.39 6.63 -16.82
N GLY A 56 10.10 5.53 -17.00
CA GLY A 56 11.56 5.48 -17.01
C GLY A 56 12.21 5.32 -15.62
N VAL A 57 11.49 5.53 -14.53
CA VAL A 57 12.03 5.34 -13.17
C VAL A 57 12.10 3.84 -12.85
N PRO A 58 13.28 3.28 -12.48
CA PRO A 58 13.38 1.89 -12.08
C PRO A 58 12.62 1.61 -10.79
N ALA A 59 11.88 0.49 -10.74
CA ALA A 59 11.07 0.13 -9.58
C ALA A 59 11.87 -0.02 -8.27
N GLN A 60 13.13 -0.49 -8.36
CA GLN A 60 14.02 -0.60 -7.20
C GLN A 60 14.39 0.76 -6.58
N VAL A 61 14.46 1.82 -7.39
CA VAL A 61 14.74 3.19 -6.90
C VAL A 61 13.56 3.64 -6.03
N ILE A 62 12.35 3.50 -6.56
CA ILE A 62 11.13 3.82 -5.81
C ILE A 62 11.10 3.01 -4.50
N ALA A 63 11.27 1.69 -4.56
CA ALA A 63 11.25 0.84 -3.37
C ALA A 63 12.28 1.25 -2.31
N SER A 64 13.46 1.71 -2.74
CA SER A 64 14.53 2.15 -1.84
C SER A 64 14.16 3.45 -1.12
N GLU A 65 13.59 4.41 -1.82
CA GLU A 65 13.11 5.67 -1.25
C GLU A 65 11.97 5.45 -0.25
N LEU A 66 10.99 4.62 -0.63
CA LEU A 66 9.87 4.27 0.25
C LEU A 66 10.36 3.57 1.53
N LYS A 67 11.33 2.66 1.40
CA LYS A 67 11.93 1.98 2.55
C LYS A 67 12.66 2.95 3.47
N SER A 68 13.39 3.90 2.91
CA SER A 68 14.10 4.94 3.67
C SER A 68 13.12 5.80 4.47
N LEU A 69 12.06 6.29 3.82
CA LEU A 69 11.00 7.06 4.48
C LEU A 69 10.32 6.25 5.58
N ALA A 70 9.90 5.01 5.29
CA ALA A 70 9.24 4.14 6.26
C ALA A 70 10.14 3.88 7.48
N LYS A 71 11.44 3.61 7.27
CA LYS A 71 12.39 3.40 8.37
C LYS A 71 12.47 4.62 9.30
N LYS A 72 12.50 5.83 8.72
CA LYS A 72 12.54 7.09 9.47
C LYS A 72 11.27 7.29 10.28
N MET A 73 10.10 7.13 9.67
CA MET A 73 8.81 7.40 10.33
C MET A 73 8.45 6.36 11.38
N LEU A 74 8.73 5.09 11.11
CA LEU A 74 8.48 4.00 12.06
C LEU A 74 9.40 4.10 13.30
N ASN A 75 10.59 4.65 13.16
CA ASN A 75 11.54 4.87 14.24
C ASN A 75 11.70 3.64 15.18
N GLY A 76 11.88 2.47 14.58
CA GLY A 76 12.04 1.22 15.32
C GLY A 76 10.74 0.51 15.74
N LEU A 77 9.58 1.15 15.61
CA LEU A 77 8.29 0.55 15.97
C LEU A 77 7.96 -0.71 15.16
N ALA A 78 8.25 -0.70 13.88
CA ALA A 78 8.04 -1.82 12.97
C ALA A 78 9.15 -1.88 11.91
N GLN A 79 9.24 -3.02 11.21
CA GLN A 79 10.18 -3.15 10.10
C GLN A 79 9.58 -2.60 8.80
N PRO A 80 10.35 -1.84 8.00
CA PRO A 80 9.95 -1.43 6.67
C PRO A 80 9.73 -2.64 5.75
N ARG A 81 8.88 -2.47 4.76
CA ARG A 81 8.64 -3.51 3.73
C ARG A 81 9.78 -3.56 2.71
N GLU A 82 9.84 -4.69 1.99
CA GLU A 82 10.71 -4.86 0.82
C GLU A 82 9.92 -4.78 -0.50
N LEU A 83 8.64 -5.14 -0.45
CA LEU A 83 7.68 -5.09 -1.55
C LEU A 83 6.63 -4.03 -1.25
N TYR A 84 6.47 -3.07 -2.14
CA TYR A 84 5.54 -1.93 -2.00
C TYR A 84 4.37 -1.97 -2.97
N ALA A 85 4.53 -2.60 -4.13
CA ALA A 85 3.45 -2.75 -5.10
C ALA A 85 3.64 -4.00 -5.96
N TYR A 86 2.53 -4.48 -6.49
CA TYR A 86 2.49 -5.50 -7.53
C TYR A 86 1.51 -5.10 -8.64
N SER A 87 1.81 -5.54 -9.87
CA SER A 87 0.94 -5.28 -11.02
C SER A 87 -0.41 -5.97 -10.85
N VAL A 88 -1.46 -5.26 -11.24
CA VAL A 88 -2.83 -5.78 -11.35
C VAL A 88 -3.34 -5.58 -12.77
N GLY A 89 -4.21 -6.49 -13.20
CA GLY A 89 -4.77 -6.47 -14.53
C GLY A 89 -5.85 -7.54 -14.65
N ILE A 90 -5.79 -8.35 -15.71
CA ILE A 90 -6.68 -9.48 -15.87
C ILE A 90 -6.26 -10.59 -14.90
N GLY A 91 -7.13 -10.90 -13.96
CA GLY A 91 -6.89 -11.91 -12.94
C GLY A 91 -7.92 -13.03 -12.95
N PHE A 92 -7.58 -14.14 -12.30
CA PHE A 92 -8.47 -15.28 -12.07
C PHE A 92 -8.49 -15.62 -10.58
N PRO A 93 -9.68 -15.73 -9.96
CA PRO A 93 -9.78 -16.13 -8.57
C PRO A 93 -9.03 -17.45 -8.31
N PRO A 94 -8.41 -17.60 -7.14
CA PRO A 94 -8.45 -16.69 -5.97
C PRO A 94 -7.40 -15.57 -6.00
N ASP A 95 -6.62 -15.42 -7.05
CA ASP A 95 -5.54 -14.45 -7.16
C ASP A 95 -5.94 -13.28 -8.09
N TRP A 96 -5.47 -12.08 -7.78
CA TRP A 96 -5.59 -10.88 -8.62
C TRP A 96 -4.23 -10.27 -8.97
N VAL A 97 -3.14 -10.87 -8.54
CA VAL A 97 -1.79 -10.44 -8.88
C VAL A 97 -1.46 -10.90 -10.30
N GLU A 98 -1.06 -9.97 -11.15
CA GLU A 98 -0.68 -10.29 -12.53
C GLU A 98 0.72 -10.93 -12.65
N HIS A 99 1.57 -10.74 -11.63
CA HIS A 99 2.94 -11.27 -11.54
C HIS A 99 3.94 -10.76 -12.59
N SER A 100 3.59 -9.75 -13.37
CA SER A 100 4.46 -9.22 -14.43
C SER A 100 5.45 -8.16 -13.94
N MET A 101 5.10 -7.41 -12.87
CA MET A 101 5.89 -6.31 -12.35
C MET A 101 5.66 -6.10 -10.84
N TYR A 102 6.72 -5.66 -10.17
CA TYR A 102 6.68 -5.35 -8.74
C TYR A 102 7.46 -4.07 -8.43
N ILE A 103 7.03 -3.27 -7.45
CA ILE A 103 7.87 -2.24 -6.85
C ILE A 103 8.60 -2.87 -5.65
N HIS A 104 9.81 -3.34 -5.94
CA HIS A 104 10.63 -4.11 -5.01
C HIS A 104 12.12 -3.78 -5.23
N LYS A 105 12.93 -3.87 -4.18
CA LYS A 105 14.38 -3.51 -4.21
C LYS A 105 15.25 -4.27 -5.22
N ARG A 106 14.75 -5.38 -5.78
CA ARG A 106 15.47 -6.20 -6.78
C ARG A 106 14.88 -6.06 -8.18
N MET A 107 13.91 -5.16 -8.38
CA MET A 107 13.26 -4.97 -9.68
C MET A 107 13.88 -3.76 -10.40
N GLU A 108 14.81 -4.05 -11.30
CA GLU A 108 15.53 -3.01 -12.07
C GLU A 108 14.69 -2.44 -13.23
N ARG A 109 13.66 -3.16 -13.64
CA ARG A 109 12.79 -2.76 -14.75
C ARG A 109 12.16 -1.39 -14.49
N PRO A 110 12.26 -0.44 -15.44
CA PRO A 110 11.64 0.87 -15.31
C PRO A 110 10.11 0.78 -15.48
N LEU A 111 9.40 1.71 -14.84
CA LEU A 111 7.97 1.88 -15.05
C LEU A 111 7.68 2.42 -16.46
N GLN A 112 6.50 2.12 -16.95
CA GLN A 112 5.97 2.63 -18.22
C GLN A 112 4.57 3.21 -17.97
N ALA A 113 4.23 4.27 -18.71
CA ALA A 113 2.88 4.82 -18.67
C ALA A 113 1.83 3.74 -18.99
N GLY A 114 0.71 3.77 -18.28
CA GLY A 114 -0.36 2.79 -18.40
C GLY A 114 -0.18 1.52 -17.56
N MET A 115 0.98 1.27 -16.94
CA MET A 115 1.11 0.19 -15.98
C MET A 115 0.22 0.42 -14.76
N THR A 116 -0.54 -0.60 -14.35
CA THR A 116 -1.43 -0.55 -13.18
C THR A 116 -0.92 -1.41 -12.04
N PHE A 117 -1.06 -0.89 -10.83
CA PHE A 117 -0.55 -1.52 -9.62
C PHE A 117 -1.56 -1.47 -8.49
N HIS A 118 -1.46 -2.44 -7.59
CA HIS A 118 -1.98 -2.35 -6.24
C HIS A 118 -0.82 -2.20 -5.25
N SER A 119 -0.94 -1.23 -4.35
CA SER A 119 0.08 -0.90 -3.36
C SER A 119 -0.44 -1.08 -1.95
N PRO A 120 -0.26 -2.27 -1.35
CA PRO A 120 -0.67 -2.54 0.02
C PRO A 120 0.37 -2.04 1.01
N HIS A 121 0.30 -0.78 1.42
CA HIS A 121 1.18 -0.22 2.43
C HIS A 121 0.62 -0.49 3.83
N GLY A 122 1.21 -1.44 4.52
CA GLY A 122 0.83 -1.81 5.88
C GLY A 122 2.04 -2.26 6.68
N PHE A 123 2.02 -1.96 7.97
CA PHE A 123 3.09 -2.29 8.90
C PHE A 123 2.53 -3.07 10.08
N ARG A 124 3.36 -3.95 10.65
CA ARG A 124 2.96 -4.83 11.75
C ARG A 124 4.00 -4.80 12.86
N VAL A 125 3.53 -4.79 14.08
CA VAL A 125 4.32 -4.89 15.32
C VAL A 125 3.95 -6.24 15.94
N PHE A 126 4.71 -7.27 15.58
CA PHE A 126 4.35 -8.67 15.86
C PHE A 126 4.32 -8.98 17.36
N ASP A 127 5.24 -8.44 18.13
CA ASP A 127 5.33 -8.62 19.58
C ASP A 127 4.16 -7.99 20.36
N ARG A 128 3.44 -7.05 19.73
CA ARG A 128 2.25 -6.40 20.31
C ARG A 128 0.94 -6.84 19.64
N GLY A 129 1.00 -7.68 18.62
CA GLY A 129 -0.18 -8.15 17.90
C GLY A 129 -0.96 -7.04 17.17
N ILE A 130 -0.32 -5.92 16.84
CA ILE A 130 -0.96 -4.80 16.14
C ILE A 130 -0.46 -4.67 14.71
N GLY A 131 -1.34 -4.21 13.84
CA GLY A 131 -1.02 -3.87 12.46
C GLY A 131 -2.09 -2.98 11.85
N ALA A 132 -1.67 -2.09 10.95
CA ALA A 132 -2.57 -1.21 10.25
C ALA A 132 -2.07 -0.97 8.83
N SER A 133 -2.99 -0.75 7.89
CA SER A 133 -2.68 -0.64 6.48
C SER A 133 -3.68 0.23 5.73
N PHE A 134 -3.16 0.92 4.72
CA PHE A 134 -3.93 1.45 3.60
C PHE A 134 -3.39 0.90 2.30
N SER A 135 -4.23 0.82 1.29
CA SER A 135 -3.77 0.52 -0.07
C SER A 135 -4.57 1.26 -1.11
N GLU A 136 -4.00 1.34 -2.29
CA GLU A 136 -4.65 1.90 -3.47
C GLU A 136 -4.34 1.05 -4.69
N THR A 137 -5.30 0.95 -5.60
CA THR A 137 -5.05 0.61 -7.00
C THR A 137 -4.85 1.90 -7.77
N TRP A 138 -3.81 1.94 -8.60
CA TRP A 138 -3.37 3.16 -9.29
C TRP A 138 -2.70 2.85 -10.63
N VAL A 139 -2.56 3.86 -11.46
CA VAL A 139 -1.94 3.77 -12.79
C VAL A 139 -0.74 4.72 -12.88
N VAL A 140 0.29 4.30 -13.61
CA VAL A 140 1.43 5.17 -13.96
C VAL A 140 1.01 6.12 -15.06
N THR A 141 1.13 7.42 -14.81
CA THR A 141 0.95 8.49 -15.82
C THR A 141 2.26 9.21 -16.08
N GLU A 142 2.30 10.10 -17.08
CA GLU A 142 3.49 10.92 -17.37
C GLU A 142 3.88 11.81 -16.19
N ASN A 143 2.94 12.16 -15.32
CA ASN A 143 3.14 13.08 -14.19
C ASN A 143 3.38 12.37 -12.84
N GLY A 144 3.26 11.04 -12.80
CA GLY A 144 3.34 10.24 -11.57
C GLY A 144 2.25 9.20 -11.49
N GLY A 145 2.08 8.60 -10.32
CA GLY A 145 0.99 7.66 -10.05
C GLY A 145 -0.35 8.37 -9.88
N GLU A 146 -1.38 7.92 -10.59
CA GLU A 146 -2.75 8.39 -10.43
C GLU A 146 -3.63 7.32 -9.81
N ARG A 147 -4.32 7.68 -8.75
CA ARG A 147 -5.17 6.79 -7.97
C ARG A 147 -6.45 6.45 -8.73
N LEU A 148 -6.76 5.16 -8.89
CA LEU A 148 -8.01 4.66 -9.49
C LEU A 148 -9.08 4.37 -8.42
N THR A 149 -8.67 3.98 -7.22
CA THR A 149 -9.58 3.82 -6.07
C THR A 149 -9.92 5.18 -5.45
N GLN A 150 -11.20 5.41 -5.11
CA GLN A 150 -11.68 6.73 -4.68
C GLN A 150 -12.12 6.79 -3.21
N ALA A 151 -12.08 5.67 -2.49
CA ALA A 151 -12.46 5.64 -1.07
C ALA A 151 -11.46 6.47 -0.22
N PRO A 152 -11.92 7.20 0.80
CA PRO A 152 -11.05 7.93 1.72
C PRO A 152 -10.02 7.02 2.38
N ARG A 153 -8.79 7.53 2.60
CA ARG A 153 -7.76 6.86 3.38
C ARG A 153 -7.78 7.35 4.83
N GLU A 154 -8.82 6.98 5.51
CA GLU A 154 -9.07 7.34 6.90
C GLU A 154 -9.27 6.08 7.73
N LEU A 155 -8.84 6.13 8.98
CA LEU A 155 -9.16 5.07 9.94
C LEU A 155 -10.63 5.17 10.32
N VAL A 156 -11.39 4.10 10.09
CA VAL A 156 -12.77 4.01 10.57
C VAL A 156 -12.73 3.68 12.06
N ILE A 157 -13.35 4.50 12.89
CA ILE A 157 -13.50 4.26 14.32
C ILE A 157 -14.91 3.77 14.57
N VAL A 158 -15.02 2.58 15.17
CA VAL A 158 -16.28 1.94 15.55
C VAL A 158 -16.34 1.94 17.08
N ASP A 159 -17.43 2.42 17.67
CA ASP A 159 -17.66 2.50 19.12
C ASP A 159 -18.12 1.16 19.72
#